data_675058a3ad9fe89210539376d982e882
#
_entry.id   675058a3ad9fe89210539376d982e882
#
_cell.length_a   1.000
_cell.length_b   1.000
_cell.length_c   1.000
_cell.angle_alpha   90.00
_cell.angle_beta   90.00
_cell.angle_gamma   90.00
#
_symmetry.space_group_name_H-M   'P 1'
#
loop_
_entity.id
_entity.type
_entity.pdbx_description
1 polymer ?
#
loop_
_entity_poly.entity_id
_entity_poly.type
_entity_poly.pdbx_seq_one_letter_code
_entity_poly.pdbx_strand_id
1 'polypeptide(L)'
;RSMIWLVAFVAGLAIPFAIIYLLNLLNYKISTRADVEKLTNMSVLGEVPRAAALEKGERAVVVQKDKNDLMAETFRAIRTNLNFILADSDKKIVLFTSTTSGEGKTFVSSNLAVSIALLGKKVLLCGLDIRKPRLVDLFKLSDKKRGITTYLAGDANDKDLLFSQIMPSGVNDNLDLLPAGIIPPNPAELLAKENLDKAFEFLSEEYDYIIIDSAPVGLVADTLLVGRV
;
A
#
# COMPACT_ATOMS: atom_id res chain seq x y z
N ARG A 1 -29.36 -33.82 -47.53
CA ARG A 1 -29.90 -33.51 -46.19
C ARG A 1 -28.81 -33.56 -45.09
N SER A 2 -27.88 -34.52 -45.12
CA SER A 2 -26.75 -34.61 -44.13
C SER A 2 -25.83 -33.42 -44.13
N MET A 3 -25.56 -32.79 -45.27
CA MET A 3 -24.73 -31.55 -45.36
C MET A 3 -25.33 -30.35 -44.65
N ILE A 4 -26.65 -30.21 -44.65
CA ILE A 4 -27.33 -29.09 -43.94
C ILE A 4 -27.17 -29.25 -42.43
N TRP A 5 -27.30 -30.44 -41.92
CA TRP A 5 -27.07 -30.73 -40.49
C TRP A 5 -25.62 -30.55 -40.08
N LEU A 6 -24.67 -30.88 -40.92
CA LEU A 6 -23.26 -30.68 -40.67
C LEU A 6 -22.92 -29.17 -40.60
N VAL A 7 -23.44 -28.39 -41.56
CA VAL A 7 -23.26 -26.93 -41.61
C VAL A 7 -23.90 -26.26 -40.39
N ALA A 8 -25.11 -26.68 -40.02
CA ALA A 8 -25.80 -26.16 -38.83
C ALA A 8 -25.06 -26.48 -37.54
N PHE A 9 -24.47 -27.68 -37.44
CA PHE A 9 -23.66 -28.07 -36.27
C PHE A 9 -22.36 -27.27 -36.17
N VAL A 10 -21.63 -27.13 -37.27
CA VAL A 10 -20.42 -26.31 -37.32
C VAL A 10 -20.68 -24.85 -37.01
N ALA A 11 -21.75 -24.26 -37.60
CA ALA A 11 -22.15 -22.89 -37.31
C ALA A 11 -22.57 -22.71 -35.83
N GLY A 12 -23.30 -23.69 -35.30
CA GLY A 12 -23.76 -23.71 -33.92
C GLY A 12 -22.61 -23.71 -32.91
N LEU A 13 -21.45 -24.30 -33.24
CA LEU A 13 -20.23 -24.27 -32.43
C LEU A 13 -19.37 -23.06 -32.71
N ALA A 14 -19.24 -22.65 -33.98
CA ALA A 14 -18.33 -21.56 -34.38
C ALA A 14 -18.83 -20.20 -33.88
N ILE A 15 -20.15 -19.94 -33.86
CA ILE A 15 -20.72 -18.66 -33.42
C ILE A 15 -20.45 -18.40 -31.93
N PRO A 16 -20.77 -19.29 -30.98
CA PRO A 16 -20.45 -19.10 -29.56
C PRO A 16 -18.95 -18.97 -29.32
N PHE A 17 -18.14 -19.77 -30.01
CA PHE A 17 -16.69 -19.69 -29.90
C PHE A 17 -16.14 -18.34 -30.36
N ALA A 18 -16.64 -17.82 -31.49
CA ALA A 18 -16.27 -16.51 -32.00
C ALA A 18 -16.71 -15.38 -31.05
N ILE A 19 -17.89 -15.49 -30.45
CA ILE A 19 -18.38 -14.52 -29.46
C ILE A 19 -17.48 -14.52 -28.20
N ILE A 20 -17.18 -15.68 -27.65
CA ILE A 20 -16.30 -15.81 -26.48
C ILE A 20 -14.91 -15.28 -26.79
N TYR A 21 -14.36 -15.61 -27.97
CA TYR A 21 -13.07 -15.10 -28.42
C TYR A 21 -13.06 -13.57 -28.55
N LEU A 22 -14.12 -12.98 -29.13
CA LEU A 22 -14.26 -11.53 -29.26
C LEU A 22 -14.40 -10.83 -27.91
N LEU A 23 -15.19 -11.41 -26.99
CA LEU A 23 -15.32 -10.90 -25.62
C LEU A 23 -13.99 -10.97 -24.85
N ASN A 24 -13.19 -12.02 -25.08
CA ASN A 24 -11.87 -12.17 -24.48
C ASN A 24 -10.86 -11.16 -25.04
N LEU A 25 -10.92 -10.86 -26.35
CA LEU A 25 -10.11 -9.81 -26.99
C LEU A 25 -10.45 -8.41 -26.45
N LEU A 26 -11.71 -8.17 -26.09
CA LEU A 26 -12.16 -6.88 -25.51
C LEU A 26 -11.91 -6.77 -24.01
N ASN A 27 -11.45 -7.85 -23.37
CA ASN A 27 -11.19 -7.86 -21.94
C ASN A 27 -9.75 -7.40 -21.63
N TYR A 28 -9.57 -6.08 -21.45
CA TYR A 28 -8.28 -5.45 -21.13
C TYR A 28 -7.91 -5.53 -19.64
N LYS A 29 -8.50 -6.43 -18.87
CA LYS A 29 -8.15 -6.56 -17.44
C LYS A 29 -6.78 -7.19 -17.28
N ILE A 30 -5.91 -6.53 -16.53
CA ILE A 30 -4.66 -7.09 -16.05
C ILE A 30 -4.99 -8.21 -15.06
N SER A 31 -4.55 -9.42 -15.34
CA SER A 31 -4.85 -10.60 -14.53
C SER A 31 -3.60 -11.33 -14.03
N THR A 32 -2.48 -11.14 -14.71
CA THR A 32 -1.23 -11.84 -14.41
C THR A 32 -0.04 -10.88 -14.33
N ARG A 33 1.02 -11.35 -13.67
CA ARG A 33 2.31 -10.66 -13.65
C ARG A 33 2.84 -10.38 -15.07
N ALA A 34 2.69 -11.34 -15.97
CA ALA A 34 3.15 -11.20 -17.37
C ALA A 34 2.42 -10.07 -18.11
N ASP A 35 1.16 -9.78 -17.75
CA ASP A 35 0.41 -8.67 -18.33
C ASP A 35 1.00 -7.32 -17.89
N VAL A 36 1.39 -7.21 -16.60
CA VAL A 36 2.05 -6.02 -16.07
C VAL A 36 3.40 -5.81 -16.73
N GLU A 37 4.24 -6.84 -16.81
CA GLU A 37 5.59 -6.78 -17.42
C GLU A 37 5.55 -6.43 -18.91
N LYS A 38 4.49 -6.81 -19.64
CA LYS A 38 4.30 -6.40 -21.04
C LYS A 38 3.86 -4.96 -21.21
N LEU A 39 3.15 -4.41 -20.25
CA LEU A 39 2.57 -3.06 -20.32
C LEU A 39 3.47 -1.99 -19.71
N THR A 40 4.38 -2.38 -18.84
CA THR A 40 5.23 -1.45 -18.10
C THR A 40 6.67 -1.95 -18.04
N ASN A 41 7.63 -1.01 -17.97
CA ASN A 41 9.03 -1.35 -17.69
C ASN A 41 9.33 -1.33 -16.17
N MET A 42 8.30 -1.41 -15.33
CA MET A 42 8.47 -1.35 -13.88
C MET A 42 8.79 -2.73 -13.31
N SER A 43 9.64 -2.77 -12.30
CA SER A 43 9.96 -4.00 -11.59
C SER A 43 8.77 -4.47 -10.76
N VAL A 44 8.33 -5.71 -10.95
CA VAL A 44 7.31 -6.35 -10.13
C VAL A 44 7.99 -6.90 -8.87
N LEU A 45 7.73 -6.27 -7.72
CA LEU A 45 8.31 -6.68 -6.42
C LEU A 45 7.80 -8.03 -5.93
N GLY A 46 6.54 -8.34 -6.21
CA GLY A 46 5.91 -9.59 -5.83
C GLY A 46 4.41 -9.58 -6.03
N GLU A 47 3.80 -10.74 -5.87
CA GLU A 47 2.36 -10.95 -5.95
C GLU A 47 1.84 -11.35 -4.57
N VAL A 48 0.89 -10.56 -4.05
CA VAL A 48 0.29 -10.84 -2.74
C VAL A 48 -1.03 -11.56 -2.96
N PRO A 49 -1.14 -12.83 -2.51
CA PRO A 49 -2.38 -13.57 -2.65
C PRO A 49 -3.49 -12.95 -1.79
N ARG A 50 -4.75 -13.16 -2.19
CA ARG A 50 -5.89 -12.69 -1.41
C ARG A 50 -5.88 -13.35 -0.03
N ALA A 51 -5.88 -12.54 1.01
CA ALA A 51 -5.82 -13.03 2.38
C ALA A 51 -7.21 -13.51 2.83
N ALA A 52 -7.37 -14.81 3.05
CA ALA A 52 -8.59 -15.39 3.59
C ALA A 52 -8.96 -14.85 5.00
N ALA A 53 -7.97 -14.37 5.75
CA ALA A 53 -8.17 -13.72 7.05
C ALA A 53 -9.01 -12.44 6.95
N LEU A 54 -8.89 -11.68 5.85
CA LEU A 54 -9.68 -10.46 5.62
C LEU A 54 -11.17 -10.78 5.37
N GLU A 55 -11.46 -11.92 4.78
CA GLU A 55 -12.84 -12.37 4.53
C GLU A 55 -13.56 -12.76 5.83
N LYS A 56 -12.80 -13.17 6.84
CA LYS A 56 -13.33 -13.57 8.17
C LYS A 56 -13.34 -12.44 9.20
N GLY A 57 -12.98 -11.20 8.81
CA GLY A 57 -12.88 -10.07 9.73
C GLY A 57 -11.73 -10.19 10.75
N GLU A 58 -10.76 -11.06 10.48
CA GLU A 58 -9.57 -11.24 11.32
C GLU A 58 -8.58 -10.08 11.14
N ARG A 59 -7.48 -10.09 11.92
CA ARG A 59 -6.47 -9.03 11.89
C ARG A 59 -5.91 -8.84 10.48
N ALA A 60 -5.89 -7.60 10.00
CA ALA A 60 -5.29 -7.25 8.72
C ALA A 60 -3.74 -7.35 8.74
N VAL A 61 -3.11 -7.38 9.92
CA VAL A 61 -1.68 -7.67 10.08
C VAL A 61 -1.52 -9.18 10.25
N VAL A 62 -1.06 -9.84 9.19
CA VAL A 62 -0.92 -11.31 9.11
C VAL A 62 0.52 -11.78 9.30
N VAL A 63 1.50 -10.91 9.06
CA VAL A 63 2.93 -11.20 9.28
C VAL A 63 3.23 -11.14 10.76
N GLN A 64 3.80 -12.22 11.31
CA GLN A 64 4.18 -12.37 12.73
C GLN A 64 5.53 -13.08 12.83
N LYS A 65 6.25 -12.88 13.95
CA LYS A 65 7.59 -13.41 14.18
C LYS A 65 7.68 -14.93 14.02
N ASP A 66 6.70 -15.65 14.55
CA ASP A 66 6.73 -17.12 14.63
C ASP A 66 5.85 -17.80 13.58
N LYS A 67 5.39 -17.07 12.57
CA LYS A 67 4.50 -17.57 11.54
C LYS A 67 5.24 -17.78 10.22
N ASN A 68 5.24 -19.04 9.75
CA ASN A 68 5.87 -19.46 8.49
C ASN A 68 4.80 -19.96 7.53
N ASP A 69 3.81 -19.14 7.23
CA ASP A 69 2.81 -19.42 6.20
C ASP A 69 3.19 -18.78 4.86
N LEU A 70 2.42 -19.12 3.81
CA LEU A 70 2.61 -18.58 2.47
C LEU A 70 2.64 -17.03 2.46
N MET A 71 1.81 -16.39 3.29
CA MET A 71 1.72 -14.93 3.34
C MET A 71 2.99 -14.34 3.94
N ALA A 72 3.51 -14.92 5.03
CA ALA A 72 4.76 -14.47 5.64
C ALA A 72 5.94 -14.62 4.67
N GLU A 73 6.02 -15.73 3.93
CA GLU A 73 7.05 -15.92 2.89
C GLU A 73 6.90 -14.93 1.73
N THR A 74 5.68 -14.63 1.33
CA THR A 74 5.42 -13.60 0.29
C THR A 74 6.00 -12.25 0.73
N PHE A 75 5.73 -11.80 1.95
CA PHE A 75 6.26 -10.53 2.44
C PHE A 75 7.77 -10.54 2.68
N ARG A 76 8.37 -11.69 3.03
CA ARG A 76 9.84 -11.85 3.06
C ARG A 76 10.46 -11.67 1.68
N ALA A 77 9.86 -12.27 0.65
CA ALA A 77 10.32 -12.13 -0.73
C ALA A 77 10.19 -10.68 -1.22
N ILE A 78 9.04 -10.02 -1.00
CA ILE A 78 8.83 -8.61 -1.37
C ILE A 78 9.85 -7.72 -0.67
N ARG A 79 10.08 -7.90 0.63
CA ARG A 79 11.11 -7.17 1.39
C ARG A 79 12.49 -7.36 0.80
N THR A 80 12.86 -8.59 0.44
CA THR A 80 14.17 -8.88 -0.15
C THR A 80 14.33 -8.15 -1.49
N ASN A 81 13.32 -8.21 -2.36
CA ASN A 81 13.32 -7.51 -3.64
C ASN A 81 13.38 -5.98 -3.45
N LEU A 82 12.64 -5.44 -2.49
CA LEU A 82 12.70 -4.02 -2.15
C LEU A 82 14.09 -3.60 -1.68
N ASN A 83 14.75 -4.42 -0.84
CA ASN A 83 16.09 -4.13 -0.36
C ASN A 83 17.12 -4.07 -1.50
N PHE A 84 16.98 -4.92 -2.54
CA PHE A 84 17.85 -4.84 -3.72
C PHE A 84 17.66 -3.52 -4.48
N ILE A 85 16.42 -3.04 -4.61
CA ILE A 85 16.13 -1.77 -5.30
C ILE A 85 16.66 -0.58 -4.49
N LEU A 86 16.58 -0.64 -3.16
CA LEU A 86 16.99 0.43 -2.26
C LEU A 86 18.43 0.29 -1.76
N ALA A 87 19.23 -0.62 -2.33
CA ALA A 87 20.58 -0.92 -1.84
C ALA A 87 21.50 0.31 -1.82
N ASP A 88 21.39 1.16 -2.84
CA ASP A 88 22.20 2.36 -3.03
C ASP A 88 21.53 3.64 -2.50
N SER A 89 20.38 3.53 -1.83
CA SER A 89 19.67 4.68 -1.29
C SER A 89 20.10 4.99 0.14
N ASP A 90 20.49 6.23 0.39
CA ASP A 90 20.80 6.74 1.74
C ASP A 90 19.52 6.83 2.58
N LYS A 91 18.40 7.28 1.96
CA LYS A 91 17.08 7.38 2.59
C LYS A 91 16.15 6.30 2.03
N LYS A 92 15.52 5.54 2.92
CA LYS A 92 14.63 4.43 2.55
C LYS A 92 13.17 4.80 2.83
N ILE A 93 12.66 5.74 2.03
CA ILE A 93 11.26 6.17 2.04
C ILE A 93 10.53 5.43 0.92
N VAL A 94 9.45 4.74 1.26
CA VAL A 94 8.65 3.95 0.30
C VAL A 94 7.20 4.38 0.35
N LEU A 95 6.72 4.95 -0.75
CA LEU A 95 5.35 5.41 -0.91
C LEU A 95 4.47 4.31 -1.53
N PHE A 96 3.40 3.94 -0.82
CA PHE A 96 2.36 3.04 -1.31
C PHE A 96 1.15 3.83 -1.78
N THR A 97 0.76 3.61 -3.02
CA THR A 97 -0.47 4.14 -3.60
C THR A 97 -1.19 3.06 -4.41
N SER A 98 -2.37 3.37 -4.89
CA SER A 98 -3.19 2.50 -5.73
C SER A 98 -3.97 3.33 -6.74
N THR A 99 -4.56 2.71 -7.75
CA THR A 99 -5.42 3.42 -8.71
C THR A 99 -6.76 3.76 -8.07
N THR A 100 -7.36 2.78 -7.35
CA THR A 100 -8.66 2.94 -6.70
C THR A 100 -8.62 2.50 -5.23
N SER A 101 -9.71 2.78 -4.51
CA SER A 101 -9.85 2.33 -3.12
C SER A 101 -10.16 0.83 -3.07
N GLY A 102 -9.58 0.12 -2.11
CA GLY A 102 -9.85 -1.30 -1.89
C GLY A 102 -8.89 -2.27 -2.59
N GLU A 103 -7.84 -1.80 -3.26
CA GLU A 103 -6.82 -2.64 -3.93
C GLU A 103 -5.81 -3.29 -2.95
N GLY A 104 -5.95 -3.05 -1.65
CA GLY A 104 -5.10 -3.69 -0.63
C GLY A 104 -3.86 -2.90 -0.23
N LYS A 105 -3.73 -1.65 -0.64
CA LYS A 105 -2.61 -0.75 -0.36
C LYS A 105 -2.20 -0.75 1.12
N THR A 106 -3.12 -0.41 2.02
CA THR A 106 -2.89 -0.38 3.48
C THR A 106 -2.52 -1.76 4.04
N PHE A 107 -3.08 -2.84 3.49
CA PHE A 107 -2.72 -4.20 3.86
C PHE A 107 -1.27 -4.50 3.49
N VAL A 108 -0.85 -4.18 2.26
CA VAL A 108 0.50 -4.45 1.78
C VAL A 108 1.53 -3.61 2.50
N SER A 109 1.30 -2.28 2.64
CA SER A 109 2.21 -1.37 3.34
C SER A 109 2.42 -1.77 4.80
N SER A 110 1.34 -2.11 5.51
CA SER A 110 1.40 -2.50 6.92
C SER A 110 2.16 -3.81 7.14
N ASN A 111 1.87 -4.84 6.35
CA ASN A 111 2.52 -6.14 6.49
C ASN A 111 3.99 -6.10 6.04
N LEU A 112 4.32 -5.27 5.04
CA LEU A 112 5.71 -5.05 4.66
C LEU A 112 6.49 -4.31 5.76
N ALA A 113 5.90 -3.28 6.38
CA ALA A 113 6.50 -2.57 7.50
C ALA A 113 6.82 -3.52 8.67
N VAL A 114 5.87 -4.40 9.04
CA VAL A 114 6.10 -5.45 10.04
C VAL A 114 7.22 -6.40 9.60
N SER A 115 7.23 -6.84 8.32
CA SER A 115 8.26 -7.74 7.80
C SER A 115 9.67 -7.13 7.86
N ILE A 116 9.80 -5.80 7.65
CA ILE A 116 11.09 -5.09 7.77
C ILE A 116 11.48 -4.95 9.25
N ALA A 117 10.54 -4.58 10.13
CA ALA A 117 10.79 -4.44 11.56
C ALA A 117 11.25 -5.74 12.23
N LEU A 118 10.77 -6.90 11.74
CA LEU A 118 11.22 -8.22 12.20
C LEU A 118 12.71 -8.50 11.94
N LEU A 119 13.38 -7.73 11.06
CA LEU A 119 14.84 -7.77 10.89
C LEU A 119 15.60 -6.90 11.90
N GLY A 120 14.93 -6.29 12.87
CA GLY A 120 15.53 -5.36 13.82
C GLY A 120 15.76 -3.96 13.26
N LYS A 121 15.19 -3.62 12.10
CA LYS A 121 15.24 -2.28 11.52
C LYS A 121 14.19 -1.38 12.17
N LYS A 122 14.57 -0.14 12.48
CA LYS A 122 13.67 0.87 13.03
C LYS A 122 12.78 1.41 11.91
N VAL A 123 11.49 1.09 11.96
CA VAL A 123 10.52 1.35 10.89
C VAL A 123 9.43 2.29 11.37
N LEU A 124 9.10 3.29 10.57
CA LEU A 124 7.92 4.12 10.75
C LEU A 124 6.89 3.83 9.65
N LEU A 125 5.66 3.53 10.03
CA LEU A 125 4.54 3.45 9.10
C LEU A 125 3.68 4.69 9.23
N CYS A 126 3.67 5.53 8.17
CA CYS A 126 2.94 6.78 8.09
C CYS A 126 1.62 6.61 7.35
N GLY A 127 0.50 7.01 7.96
CA GLY A 127 -0.81 7.09 7.32
C GLY A 127 -1.04 8.48 6.72
N LEU A 128 -0.74 8.66 5.44
CA LEU A 128 -0.97 9.90 4.71
C LEU A 128 -2.24 9.88 3.83
N ASP A 129 -3.07 8.85 3.92
CA ASP A 129 -4.47 8.92 3.51
C ASP A 129 -5.28 9.66 4.60
N ILE A 130 -5.12 11.00 4.64
CA ILE A 130 -5.77 11.84 5.63
C ILE A 130 -7.26 12.08 5.37
N ARG A 131 -7.79 11.58 4.23
CA ARG A 131 -9.22 11.63 3.91
C ARG A 131 -9.98 10.42 4.43
N LYS A 132 -9.37 9.23 4.36
CA LYS A 132 -9.95 7.96 4.81
C LYS A 132 -8.93 7.14 5.61
N PRO A 133 -8.50 7.64 6.77
CA PRO A 133 -7.46 6.98 7.57
C PRO A 133 -7.90 5.58 8.01
N ARG A 134 -7.01 4.59 7.86
CA ARG A 134 -7.28 3.18 8.19
C ARG A 134 -6.33 2.61 9.23
N LEU A 135 -5.14 3.20 9.42
CA LEU A 135 -4.12 2.62 10.30
C LEU A 135 -4.58 2.50 11.74
N VAL A 136 -5.33 3.48 12.26
CA VAL A 136 -5.83 3.48 13.64
C VAL A 136 -6.73 2.26 13.90
N ASP A 137 -7.64 1.99 12.98
CA ASP A 137 -8.55 0.85 13.10
C ASP A 137 -7.83 -0.48 12.88
N LEU A 138 -6.88 -0.52 11.94
CA LEU A 138 -6.10 -1.71 11.60
C LEU A 138 -5.21 -2.17 12.75
N PHE A 139 -4.52 -1.24 13.40
CA PHE A 139 -3.66 -1.53 14.57
C PHE A 139 -4.40 -1.42 15.90
N LYS A 140 -5.70 -1.12 15.90
CA LYS A 140 -6.55 -0.97 17.09
C LYS A 140 -5.99 0.05 18.09
N LEU A 141 -5.48 1.17 17.58
CA LEU A 141 -4.95 2.23 18.42
C LEU A 141 -6.07 2.89 19.23
N SER A 142 -5.79 3.24 20.48
CA SER A 142 -6.76 3.86 21.38
C SER A 142 -7.03 5.33 21.05
N ASP A 143 -5.99 6.07 20.62
CA ASP A 143 -6.10 7.49 20.31
C ASP A 143 -6.27 7.73 18.81
N LYS A 144 -7.50 8.08 18.41
CA LYS A 144 -7.86 8.38 17.02
C LYS A 144 -7.56 9.81 16.58
N LYS A 145 -7.27 10.70 17.53
CA LYS A 145 -7.03 12.12 17.24
C LYS A 145 -5.57 12.43 16.99
N ARG A 146 -4.69 11.62 17.55
CA ARG A 146 -3.24 11.76 17.47
C ARG A 146 -2.77 11.38 16.05
N GLY A 147 -1.98 12.26 15.42
CA GLY A 147 -1.46 11.99 14.09
C GLY A 147 -0.87 13.20 13.40
N ILE A 148 -0.34 12.97 12.19
CA ILE A 148 0.46 13.95 11.45
C ILE A 148 -0.29 15.24 11.13
N THR A 149 -1.62 15.23 10.97
CA THR A 149 -2.41 16.43 10.68
C THR A 149 -2.28 17.49 11.77
N THR A 150 -2.08 17.08 13.02
CA THR A 150 -1.83 18.02 14.13
C THR A 150 -0.52 18.78 13.93
N TYR A 151 0.55 18.08 13.57
CA TYR A 151 1.83 18.70 13.24
C TYR A 151 1.76 19.56 11.97
N LEU A 152 1.13 19.08 10.90
CA LEU A 152 1.00 19.83 9.65
C LEU A 152 0.21 21.13 9.80
N ALA A 153 -0.67 21.20 10.79
CA ALA A 153 -1.41 22.43 11.12
C ALA A 153 -0.63 23.40 12.03
N GLY A 154 0.43 22.92 12.69
CA GLY A 154 1.26 23.65 13.64
C GLY A 154 2.47 24.35 13.04
N ASP A 155 3.52 24.52 13.86
CA ASP A 155 4.82 25.06 13.44
C ASP A 155 5.67 23.95 12.79
N ALA A 156 6.22 24.23 11.63
CA ALA A 156 7.08 23.29 10.88
C ALA A 156 8.39 22.93 11.62
N ASN A 157 8.85 23.76 12.54
CA ASN A 157 10.10 23.55 13.29
C ASN A 157 9.87 22.86 14.64
N ASP A 158 8.62 22.58 15.02
CA ASP A 158 8.28 21.90 16.27
C ASP A 158 8.49 20.40 16.15
N LYS A 159 9.76 19.99 16.30
CA LYS A 159 10.18 18.56 16.28
C LYS A 159 9.48 17.77 17.40
N ASP A 160 9.31 18.37 18.58
CA ASP A 160 8.69 17.69 19.73
C ASP A 160 7.21 17.42 19.46
N LEU A 161 6.50 18.38 18.84
CA LEU A 161 5.12 18.19 18.41
C LEU A 161 5.01 17.01 17.43
N LEU A 162 5.91 16.91 16.42
CA LEU A 162 5.92 15.81 15.47
C LEU A 162 6.10 14.44 16.16
N PHE A 163 7.14 14.32 16.98
CA PHE A 163 7.44 13.04 17.66
C PHE A 163 6.38 12.68 18.68
N SER A 164 5.71 13.66 19.29
CA SER A 164 4.56 13.40 20.17
C SER A 164 3.37 12.75 19.45
N GLN A 165 3.28 12.85 18.12
CA GLN A 165 2.21 12.21 17.33
C GLN A 165 2.49 10.73 17.02
N ILE A 166 3.72 10.26 17.22
CA ILE A 166 4.12 8.87 16.95
C ILE A 166 3.64 7.96 18.08
N MET A 167 3.19 6.77 17.71
CA MET A 167 2.70 5.76 18.63
C MET A 167 3.34 4.40 18.35
N PRO A 168 3.62 3.58 19.38
CA PRO A 168 4.08 2.21 19.16
C PRO A 168 3.00 1.38 18.46
N SER A 169 3.42 0.47 17.57
CA SER A 169 2.49 -0.37 16.81
C SER A 169 1.76 -1.42 17.67
N GLY A 170 2.35 -1.80 18.81
CA GLY A 170 1.88 -2.92 19.63
C GLY A 170 2.04 -4.31 18.97
N VAL A 171 2.70 -4.37 17.80
CA VAL A 171 2.95 -5.61 17.06
C VAL A 171 4.43 -6.00 17.09
N ASN A 172 5.32 -5.00 17.02
CA ASN A 172 6.77 -5.18 17.08
C ASN A 172 7.41 -3.92 17.65
N ASP A 173 8.42 -4.08 18.52
CA ASP A 173 9.09 -2.97 19.20
C ASP A 173 9.89 -2.05 18.25
N ASN A 174 10.25 -2.53 17.06
CA ASN A 174 10.94 -1.75 16.03
C ASN A 174 9.98 -1.10 15.02
N LEU A 175 8.66 -1.18 15.23
CA LEU A 175 7.64 -0.58 14.37
C LEU A 175 6.85 0.47 15.12
N ASP A 176 7.00 1.71 14.71
CA ASP A 176 6.19 2.83 15.15
C ASP A 176 5.18 3.24 14.08
N LEU A 177 4.12 3.90 14.52
CA LEU A 177 3.03 4.38 13.68
C LEU A 177 2.89 5.89 13.81
N LEU A 178 2.79 6.57 12.67
CA LEU A 178 2.36 7.97 12.58
C LEU A 178 1.05 8.01 11.80
N PRO A 179 -0.11 7.89 12.48
CA PRO A 179 -1.40 7.90 11.80
C PRO A 179 -1.75 9.28 11.26
N ALA A 180 -2.83 9.36 10.49
CA ALA A 180 -3.32 10.62 9.94
C ALA A 180 -3.73 11.61 11.04
N GLY A 181 -4.45 11.15 12.06
CA GLY A 181 -5.05 12.01 13.09
C GLY A 181 -6.43 12.52 12.68
N ILE A 182 -6.73 13.75 13.07
CA ILE A 182 -8.02 14.41 12.79
C ILE A 182 -8.11 14.70 11.28
N ILE A 183 -9.24 14.33 10.66
CA ILE A 183 -9.49 14.61 9.24
C ILE A 183 -9.67 16.13 9.06
N PRO A 184 -8.79 16.79 8.29
CA PRO A 184 -8.88 18.24 8.08
C PRO A 184 -9.94 18.59 7.03
N PRO A 185 -10.49 19.83 7.04
CA PRO A 185 -11.42 20.27 6.02
C PRO A 185 -10.74 20.51 4.65
N ASN A 186 -9.43 20.77 4.63
CA ASN A 186 -8.61 21.09 3.45
C ASN A 186 -7.38 20.17 3.33
N PRO A 187 -7.55 18.87 3.05
CA PRO A 187 -6.47 17.89 3.04
C PRO A 187 -5.30 18.24 2.10
N ALA A 188 -5.61 18.59 0.84
CA ALA A 188 -4.59 18.88 -0.15
C ALA A 188 -3.72 20.09 0.21
N GLU A 189 -4.33 21.17 0.73
CA GLU A 189 -3.61 22.36 1.17
C GLU A 189 -2.68 22.06 2.35
N LEU A 190 -3.13 21.21 3.27
CA LEU A 190 -2.34 20.80 4.42
C LEU A 190 -1.11 19.99 4.01
N LEU A 191 -1.27 19.05 3.06
CA LEU A 191 -0.17 18.26 2.51
C LEU A 191 0.77 19.09 1.62
N ALA A 192 0.32 20.18 1.05
CA ALA A 192 1.14 21.07 0.22
C ALA A 192 2.12 21.96 1.03
N LYS A 193 1.94 22.07 2.35
CA LYS A 193 2.81 22.88 3.20
C LYS A 193 4.23 22.33 3.30
N GLU A 194 5.20 23.22 3.54
CA GLU A 194 6.60 22.89 3.84
C GLU A 194 6.75 22.00 5.09
N ASN A 195 5.77 22.03 5.99
CA ASN A 195 5.75 21.18 7.17
C ASN A 195 5.90 19.70 6.83
N LEU A 196 5.36 19.25 5.68
CA LEU A 196 5.50 17.86 5.27
C LEU A 196 6.97 17.52 4.96
N ASP A 197 7.66 18.38 4.21
CA ASP A 197 9.08 18.17 3.85
C ASP A 197 9.94 18.14 5.11
N LYS A 198 9.72 19.07 6.04
CA LYS A 198 10.41 19.12 7.34
C LYS A 198 10.13 17.92 8.22
N ALA A 199 8.87 17.44 8.23
CA ALA A 199 8.55 16.20 8.95
C ALA A 199 9.43 15.05 8.47
N PHE A 200 9.55 14.86 7.15
CA PHE A 200 10.33 13.74 6.59
C PHE A 200 11.84 13.92 6.72
N GLU A 201 12.35 15.17 6.80
CA GLU A 201 13.73 15.44 7.20
C GLU A 201 13.99 14.91 8.61
N PHE A 202 13.19 15.32 9.61
CA PHE A 202 13.34 14.86 11.00
C PHE A 202 13.15 13.35 11.15
N LEU A 203 12.15 12.78 10.49
CA LEU A 203 11.86 11.35 10.57
C LEU A 203 12.96 10.49 9.94
N SER A 204 13.59 10.97 8.86
CA SER A 204 14.68 10.27 8.17
C SER A 204 15.96 10.18 8.99
N GLU A 205 16.13 11.05 10.00
CA GLU A 205 17.25 10.98 10.96
C GLU A 205 17.07 9.85 11.98
N GLU A 206 15.82 9.47 12.27
CA GLU A 206 15.47 8.59 13.38
C GLU A 206 15.10 7.15 12.94
N TYR A 207 14.67 6.96 11.68
CA TYR A 207 14.18 5.69 11.17
C TYR A 207 15.01 5.14 10.01
N ASP A 208 15.30 3.84 10.04
CA ASP A 208 15.97 3.14 8.92
C ASP A 208 15.06 3.06 7.68
N TYR A 209 13.75 2.91 7.90
CA TYR A 209 12.72 2.83 6.86
C TYR A 209 11.50 3.65 7.22
N ILE A 210 10.97 4.39 6.26
CA ILE A 210 9.69 5.09 6.37
C ILE A 210 8.76 4.54 5.28
N ILE A 211 7.69 3.90 5.69
CA ILE A 211 6.67 3.35 4.81
C ILE A 211 5.46 4.27 4.84
N ILE A 212 5.05 4.78 3.69
CA ILE A 212 3.95 5.72 3.56
C ILE A 212 2.74 5.04 2.92
N ASP A 213 1.63 4.95 3.66
CA ASP A 213 0.32 4.55 3.14
C ASP A 213 -0.46 5.80 2.74
N SER A 214 -0.56 6.09 1.43
CA SER A 214 -1.20 7.30 0.90
C SER A 214 -2.60 7.03 0.33
N ALA A 215 -3.29 8.08 -0.12
CA ALA A 215 -4.56 7.97 -0.84
C ALA A 215 -4.38 7.35 -2.24
N PRO A 216 -5.44 6.82 -2.88
CA PRO A 216 -5.38 6.35 -4.26
C PRO A 216 -5.10 7.49 -5.24
N VAL A 217 -4.04 7.38 -6.05
CA VAL A 217 -3.63 8.42 -7.01
C VAL A 217 -4.67 8.66 -8.11
N GLY A 218 -5.45 7.64 -8.47
CA GLY A 218 -6.52 7.78 -9.46
C GLY A 218 -7.75 8.56 -8.99
N LEU A 219 -7.87 8.83 -7.68
CA LEU A 219 -9.02 9.53 -7.11
C LEU A 219 -8.69 10.95 -6.65
N VAL A 220 -7.47 11.17 -6.15
CA VAL A 220 -7.06 12.45 -5.55
C VAL A 220 -5.60 12.79 -5.85
N ALA A 221 -5.30 14.08 -5.93
CA ALA A 221 -3.95 14.59 -6.16
C ALA A 221 -3.04 14.54 -4.91
N ASP A 222 -3.59 14.20 -3.74
CA ASP A 222 -2.88 14.20 -2.46
C ASP A 222 -1.60 13.36 -2.52
N THR A 223 -1.64 12.20 -3.17
CA THR A 223 -0.49 11.31 -3.34
C THR A 223 0.65 11.94 -4.13
N LEU A 224 0.34 12.79 -5.13
CA LEU A 224 1.37 13.52 -5.88
C LEU A 224 2.06 14.56 -5.00
N LEU A 225 1.32 15.19 -4.07
CA LEU A 225 1.89 16.10 -3.09
C LEU A 225 2.80 15.36 -2.09
N VAL A 226 2.42 14.16 -1.69
CA VAL A 226 3.23 13.30 -0.81
C VAL A 226 4.47 12.76 -1.53
N GLY A 227 4.41 12.50 -2.82
CA GLY A 227 5.51 11.92 -3.58
C GLY A 227 6.75 12.81 -3.76
N ARG A 228 6.74 14.03 -3.21
CA ARG A 228 7.92 14.94 -3.24
C ARG A 228 8.90 14.72 -2.08
N VAL A 229 8.48 14.05 -1.00
CA VAL A 229 9.29 13.80 0.21
C VAL A 229 10.11 12.54 0.16
#